data_2cc5c1f9605d67faf0eae55250b76c01
#
_entry.id   2cc5c1f9605d67faf0eae55250b76c01
#
_cell.length_a   1.000
_cell.length_b   1.000
_cell.length_c   1.000
_cell.angle_alpha   90.00
_cell.angle_beta   90.00
_cell.angle_gamma   90.00
#
_symmetry.space_group_name_H-M   'P 1'
#
loop_
_entity.id
_entity.type
_entity.pdbx_description
1 polymer ?
#
loop_
_entity_poly.entity_id
_entity_poly.type
_entity_poly.pdbx_seq_one_letter_code
_entity_poly.pdbx_strand_id
1 'polypeptide(L)'
;MAFVHTFARKLSKGKAITLLLLAMFLFWYITLPRVVVNYPKEGKEELRYIWNTQHRIDKGGILPGEGTADIGHIFPDEKFFMMFDWWSKKGLRRCMSITPKWGTTTEINLDETGRIDTAKTSSDVITRLKPCKGELDPFRP
;
A
#
# COMPACT_ATOMS: atom_id res chain seq x y z
N MET A 1 -32.74 20.69 30.73
CA MET A 1 -31.85 19.56 31.12
C MET A 1 -32.66 18.29 31.26
N ALA A 2 -32.88 17.55 30.20
CA ALA A 2 -33.45 16.18 30.25
C ALA A 2 -33.65 15.64 28.83
N PHE A 3 -32.61 15.20 28.15
CA PHE A 3 -32.74 14.41 26.90
C PHE A 3 -31.49 13.57 26.60
N VAL A 4 -31.00 12.86 27.62
CA VAL A 4 -29.92 11.87 27.42
C VAL A 4 -30.23 10.56 28.14
N HIS A 5 -31.46 10.20 28.28
CA HIS A 5 -31.82 8.88 28.76
C HIS A 5 -32.84 8.28 27.82
N THR A 6 -32.46 7.36 26.96
CA THR A 6 -33.23 6.19 26.54
C THR A 6 -32.79 5.69 25.16
N PHE A 7 -31.55 5.18 25.01
CA PHE A 7 -31.23 4.32 23.90
C PHE A 7 -30.43 3.08 24.30
N ALA A 8 -30.51 2.68 25.55
CA ALA A 8 -30.12 1.32 25.94
C ALA A 8 -31.27 0.34 25.59
N ARG A 9 -31.65 0.26 24.30
CA ARG A 9 -32.43 -0.88 23.83
C ARG A 9 -31.62 -2.11 24.14
N LYS A 10 -32.14 -3.00 25.00
CA LYS A 10 -31.61 -4.32 25.28
C LYS A 10 -31.31 -5.02 23.95
N LEU A 11 -30.07 -4.90 23.49
CA LEU A 11 -29.61 -5.60 22.29
C LEU A 11 -29.77 -7.10 22.58
N SER A 12 -30.49 -7.82 21.75
CA SER A 12 -30.56 -9.27 21.88
C SER A 12 -29.13 -9.83 21.76
N LYS A 13 -28.80 -10.88 22.52
CA LYS A 13 -27.44 -11.48 22.52
C LYS A 13 -26.93 -11.73 21.09
N GLY A 14 -27.79 -12.16 20.18
CA GLY A 14 -27.43 -12.36 18.77
C GLY A 14 -27.01 -11.06 18.08
N LYS A 15 -27.75 -9.96 18.24
CA LYS A 15 -27.38 -8.67 17.64
C LYS A 15 -26.08 -8.12 18.22
N ALA A 16 -25.82 -8.31 19.51
CA ALA A 16 -24.58 -7.89 20.14
C ALA A 16 -23.38 -8.64 19.56
N ILE A 17 -23.51 -9.95 19.38
CA ILE A 17 -22.44 -10.78 18.75
C ILE A 17 -22.21 -10.35 17.31
N THR A 18 -23.25 -10.13 16.51
CA THR A 18 -23.12 -9.68 15.12
C THR A 18 -22.41 -8.32 15.03
N LEU A 19 -22.78 -7.37 15.90
CA LEU A 19 -22.11 -6.07 15.94
C LEU A 19 -20.64 -6.18 16.36
N LEU A 20 -20.31 -7.06 17.29
CA LEU A 20 -18.92 -7.31 17.72
C LEU A 20 -18.09 -7.88 16.55
N LEU A 21 -18.62 -8.88 15.85
CA LEU A 21 -17.95 -9.47 14.70
C LEU A 21 -17.76 -8.45 13.56
N LEU A 22 -18.77 -7.63 13.31
CA LEU A 22 -18.68 -6.56 12.32
C LEU A 22 -17.62 -5.52 12.72
N ALA A 23 -17.59 -5.11 13.98
CA ALA A 23 -16.58 -4.18 14.51
C ALA A 23 -15.17 -4.75 14.41
N MET A 24 -14.98 -6.04 14.73
CA MET A 24 -13.69 -6.73 14.56
C MET A 24 -13.27 -6.78 13.10
N PHE A 25 -14.18 -7.08 12.19
CA PHE A 25 -13.91 -7.12 10.75
C PHE A 25 -13.54 -5.74 10.20
N LEU A 26 -14.28 -4.69 10.58
CA LEU A 26 -13.99 -3.31 10.20
C LEU A 26 -12.64 -2.85 10.76
N PHE A 27 -12.36 -3.14 12.03
CA PHE A 27 -11.08 -2.85 12.65
C PHE A 27 -9.94 -3.53 11.88
N TRP A 28 -10.09 -4.82 11.57
CA TRP A 28 -9.12 -5.58 10.80
C TRP A 28 -8.89 -4.95 9.41
N TYR A 29 -9.96 -4.58 8.71
CA TYR A 29 -9.87 -3.97 7.37
C TYR A 29 -9.20 -2.59 7.38
N ILE A 30 -9.52 -1.74 8.37
CA ILE A 30 -8.98 -0.38 8.48
C ILE A 30 -7.50 -0.40 8.89
N THR A 31 -7.09 -1.37 9.69
CA THR A 31 -5.72 -1.45 10.22
C THR A 31 -4.73 -2.14 9.30
N LEU A 32 -5.18 -2.76 8.20
CA LEU A 32 -4.29 -3.32 7.18
C LEU A 32 -3.37 -2.25 6.60
N PRO A 33 -2.05 -2.45 6.65
CA PRO A 33 -1.12 -1.53 6.01
C PRO A 33 -1.29 -1.63 4.48
N ARG A 34 -1.44 -0.48 3.84
CA ARG A 34 -1.61 -0.37 2.39
C ARG A 34 -0.44 0.37 1.78
N VAL A 35 -0.01 -0.07 0.61
CA VAL A 35 0.97 0.65 -0.19
C VAL A 35 0.32 1.01 -1.52
N VAL A 36 0.46 2.26 -1.92
CA VAL A 36 -0.06 2.80 -3.18
C VAL A 36 1.11 3.37 -3.97
N VAL A 37 1.19 3.03 -5.23
CA VAL A 37 2.14 3.61 -6.18
C VAL A 37 1.35 4.39 -7.21
N ASN A 38 1.61 5.69 -7.32
CA ASN A 38 0.95 6.60 -8.25
C ASN A 38 1.89 6.93 -9.40
N TYR A 39 1.38 6.89 -10.62
CA TYR A 39 2.08 7.31 -11.81
C TYR A 39 1.40 8.55 -12.41
N PRO A 40 2.13 9.64 -12.67
CA PRO A 40 1.51 10.89 -13.10
C PRO A 40 0.95 10.80 -14.52
N LYS A 41 0.01 11.71 -14.84
CA LYS A 41 -0.60 11.81 -16.18
C LYS A 41 0.41 12.19 -17.26
N GLU A 42 1.46 12.89 -16.88
CA GLU A 42 2.58 13.30 -17.72
C GLU A 42 3.54 12.15 -18.05
N GLY A 43 3.26 10.97 -17.53
CA GLY A 43 4.02 9.75 -17.81
C GLY A 43 4.13 9.48 -19.31
N LYS A 44 5.31 9.02 -19.76
CA LYS A 44 5.64 8.89 -21.18
C LYS A 44 5.26 7.55 -21.79
N GLU A 45 5.01 6.54 -20.95
CA GLU A 45 4.75 5.18 -21.42
C GLU A 45 4.05 4.33 -20.35
N GLU A 46 3.47 3.23 -20.79
CA GLU A 46 2.94 2.22 -19.87
C GLU A 46 4.08 1.56 -19.09
N LEU A 47 3.93 1.45 -17.78
CA LEU A 47 4.80 0.66 -16.92
C LEU A 47 4.16 -0.71 -16.66
N ARG A 48 4.98 -1.74 -16.67
CA ARG A 48 4.60 -3.06 -16.19
C ARG A 48 5.09 -3.24 -14.77
N TYR A 49 4.37 -3.99 -13.95
CA TYR A 49 4.76 -4.21 -12.57
C TYR A 49 4.50 -5.62 -12.08
N ILE A 50 5.22 -5.98 -11.01
CA ILE A 50 4.97 -7.14 -10.17
C ILE A 50 4.98 -6.67 -8.71
N TRP A 51 3.90 -6.89 -8.00
CA TRP A 51 3.88 -6.94 -6.55
C TRP A 51 4.28 -8.34 -6.10
N ASN A 52 5.30 -8.44 -5.27
CA ASN A 52 5.70 -9.67 -4.61
C ASN A 52 5.64 -9.45 -3.10
N THR A 53 4.48 -9.74 -2.55
CA THR A 53 4.23 -9.70 -1.11
C THR A 53 4.24 -11.12 -0.61
N GLN A 54 4.78 -11.36 0.58
CA GLN A 54 4.88 -12.69 1.17
C GLN A 54 3.60 -13.54 0.91
N HIS A 55 3.75 -14.67 0.23
CA HIS A 55 2.69 -15.59 -0.19
C HIS A 55 1.72 -15.08 -1.27
N ARG A 56 1.99 -13.94 -1.89
CA ARG A 56 1.14 -13.39 -2.96
C ARG A 56 1.97 -12.69 -4.02
N ILE A 57 1.64 -12.96 -5.28
CA ILE A 57 2.22 -12.28 -6.45
C ILE A 57 1.06 -11.71 -7.28
N ASP A 58 1.10 -10.41 -7.53
CA ASP A 58 0.19 -9.71 -8.44
C ASP A 58 0.98 -9.03 -9.56
N LYS A 59 0.41 -8.99 -10.77
CA LYS A 59 1.07 -8.45 -11.97
C LYS A 59 0.10 -7.58 -12.73
N GLY A 60 0.60 -6.49 -13.29
CA GLY A 60 -0.25 -5.62 -14.09
C GLY A 60 0.52 -4.61 -14.91
N GLY A 61 -0.23 -3.65 -15.43
CA GLY A 61 0.27 -2.44 -16.08
C GLY A 61 -0.28 -1.22 -15.39
N ILE A 62 0.45 -0.12 -15.47
CA ILE A 62 0.05 1.20 -14.99
C ILE A 62 0.16 2.15 -16.17
N LEU A 63 -0.96 2.71 -16.60
CA LEU A 63 -0.99 3.77 -17.60
C LEU A 63 -0.71 5.13 -16.96
N PRO A 64 -0.24 6.12 -17.72
CA PRO A 64 -0.12 7.49 -17.23
C PRO A 64 -1.42 8.00 -16.60
N GLY A 65 -1.34 8.51 -15.38
CA GLY A 65 -2.49 8.97 -14.60
C GLY A 65 -3.15 7.89 -13.72
N GLU A 66 -2.66 6.67 -13.77
CA GLU A 66 -3.14 5.56 -12.94
C GLU A 66 -2.20 5.27 -11.77
N GLY A 67 -2.60 4.33 -10.94
CA GLY A 67 -1.82 3.81 -9.83
C GLY A 67 -2.11 2.34 -9.59
N THR A 68 -1.29 1.74 -8.75
CA THR A 68 -1.49 0.38 -8.24
C THR A 68 -1.35 0.36 -6.74
N ALA A 69 -1.97 -0.60 -6.10
CA ALA A 69 -1.91 -0.75 -4.65
C ALA A 69 -1.82 -2.21 -4.25
N ASP A 70 -1.14 -2.46 -3.15
CA ASP A 70 -1.14 -3.75 -2.49
C ASP A 70 -1.30 -3.59 -0.98
N ILE A 71 -1.67 -4.67 -0.32
CA ILE A 71 -2.00 -4.71 1.11
C ILE A 71 -1.00 -5.63 1.80
N GLY A 72 -0.37 -5.12 2.86
CA GLY A 72 0.51 -5.91 3.71
C GLY A 72 -0.26 -6.75 4.74
N HIS A 73 0.47 -7.44 5.61
CA HIS A 73 -0.10 -8.19 6.73
C HIS A 73 -0.32 -7.28 7.94
N ILE A 74 -1.37 -7.54 8.73
CA ILE A 74 -1.66 -6.77 9.96
C ILE A 74 -0.52 -6.92 10.96
N PHE A 75 -0.06 -8.15 11.18
CA PHE A 75 1.04 -8.48 12.08
C PHE A 75 2.13 -9.15 11.26
N PRO A 76 2.98 -8.36 10.58
CA PRO A 76 4.08 -8.94 9.80
C PRO A 76 5.07 -9.61 10.75
N ASP A 77 5.48 -10.82 10.41
CA ASP A 77 6.58 -11.50 11.09
C ASP A 77 7.95 -10.94 10.64
N GLU A 78 9.03 -11.41 11.24
CA GLU A 78 10.39 -10.98 10.91
C GLU A 78 10.80 -11.33 9.46
N LYS A 79 10.10 -12.25 8.82
CA LYS A 79 10.33 -12.70 7.44
C LYS A 79 9.45 -11.99 6.44
N PHE A 80 8.54 -11.11 6.92
CA PHE A 80 7.65 -10.38 6.04
C PHE A 80 8.44 -9.53 5.06
N PHE A 81 8.06 -9.61 3.81
CA PHE A 81 8.58 -8.77 2.76
C PHE A 81 7.46 -8.29 1.84
N MET A 82 7.65 -7.13 1.26
CA MET A 82 6.79 -6.55 0.25
C MET A 82 7.67 -5.86 -0.76
N MET A 83 7.68 -6.34 -1.99
CA MET A 83 8.51 -5.81 -3.06
C MET A 83 7.65 -5.34 -4.21
N PHE A 84 8.04 -4.22 -4.79
CA PHE A 84 7.46 -3.68 -6.00
C PHE A 84 8.55 -3.61 -7.07
N ASP A 85 8.38 -4.39 -8.13
CA ASP A 85 9.24 -4.42 -9.31
C ASP A 85 8.47 -3.82 -10.48
N TRP A 86 9.06 -2.86 -11.19
CA TRP A 86 8.42 -2.26 -12.34
C TRP A 86 9.44 -1.94 -13.44
N TRP A 87 8.95 -1.95 -14.66
CA TRP A 87 9.77 -1.71 -15.84
C TRP A 87 8.96 -1.10 -16.97
N SER A 88 9.68 -0.50 -17.92
CA SER A 88 9.13 0.01 -19.16
C SER A 88 9.68 -0.74 -20.37
N LYS A 89 9.00 -0.60 -21.52
CA LYS A 89 9.48 -1.15 -22.79
C LYS A 89 10.80 -0.54 -23.25
N LYS A 90 11.10 0.69 -22.81
CA LYS A 90 12.32 1.43 -23.17
C LYS A 90 13.53 1.14 -22.29
N GLY A 91 13.43 0.17 -21.41
CA GLY A 91 14.58 -0.32 -20.63
C GLY A 91 14.67 0.21 -19.20
N LEU A 92 13.71 1.04 -18.72
CA LEU A 92 13.61 1.29 -17.29
C LEU A 92 13.33 -0.03 -16.57
N ARG A 93 14.09 -0.34 -15.56
CA ARG A 93 13.81 -1.41 -14.60
C ARG A 93 14.19 -0.97 -13.21
N ARG A 94 13.28 -1.14 -12.29
CA ARG A 94 13.43 -0.75 -10.88
C ARG A 94 12.77 -1.79 -9.98
N CYS A 95 13.33 -1.95 -8.80
CA CYS A 95 12.76 -2.78 -7.75
C CYS A 95 13.00 -2.14 -6.39
N MET A 96 12.01 -2.13 -5.55
CA MET A 96 12.12 -1.68 -4.17
C MET A 96 11.45 -2.64 -3.20
N SER A 97 12.06 -2.79 -2.05
CA SER A 97 11.49 -3.45 -0.88
C SER A 97 10.89 -2.40 0.04
N ILE A 98 9.65 -2.62 0.45
CA ILE A 98 8.87 -1.67 1.22
C ILE A 98 8.59 -2.27 2.58
N THR A 99 8.84 -1.51 3.64
CA THR A 99 8.38 -1.84 4.98
C THR A 99 7.12 -1.04 5.28
N PRO A 100 5.94 -1.64 5.14
CA PRO A 100 4.69 -0.93 5.40
C PRO A 100 4.55 -0.63 6.88
N LYS A 101 3.79 0.42 7.21
CA LYS A 101 3.50 0.81 8.58
C LYS A 101 2.05 0.47 8.89
N TRP A 102 1.84 -0.24 9.99
CA TRP A 102 0.51 -0.67 10.43
C TRP A 102 -0.47 0.50 10.55
N GLY A 103 -1.70 0.28 10.12
CA GLY A 103 -2.77 1.28 10.20
C GLY A 103 -2.57 2.51 9.31
N THR A 104 -1.63 2.48 8.36
CA THR A 104 -1.36 3.60 7.47
C THR A 104 -1.35 3.20 6.01
N THR A 105 -1.55 4.18 5.14
CA THR A 105 -1.29 4.06 3.70
C THR A 105 0.08 4.66 3.41
N THR A 106 0.95 3.86 2.79
CA THR A 106 2.25 4.30 2.28
C THR A 106 2.07 4.72 0.83
N GLU A 107 2.22 6.01 0.54
CA GLU A 107 2.09 6.54 -0.82
C GLU A 107 3.46 6.79 -1.44
N ILE A 108 3.68 6.21 -2.61
CA ILE A 108 4.89 6.35 -3.41
C ILE A 108 4.48 6.99 -4.73
N ASN A 109 5.08 8.12 -5.05
CA ASN A 109 4.81 8.82 -6.30
C ASN A 109 5.98 8.62 -7.25
N LEU A 110 5.66 8.25 -8.49
CA LEU A 110 6.62 8.18 -9.58
C LEU A 110 6.63 9.51 -10.33
N ASP A 111 7.74 9.82 -10.98
CA ASP A 111 7.86 10.93 -11.92
C ASP A 111 7.41 10.51 -13.34
N GLU A 112 7.44 11.44 -14.28
CA GLU A 112 7.09 11.21 -15.69
C GLU A 112 7.94 10.15 -16.39
N THR A 113 9.13 9.85 -15.86
CA THR A 113 10.06 8.83 -16.39
C THR A 113 9.91 7.48 -15.70
N GLY A 114 9.00 7.36 -14.71
CA GLY A 114 8.79 6.15 -13.93
C GLY A 114 9.81 5.92 -12.81
N ARG A 115 10.55 6.94 -12.40
CA ARG A 115 11.41 6.92 -11.20
C ARG A 115 10.65 7.43 -10.00
N ILE A 116 11.17 7.16 -8.80
CA ILE A 116 10.56 7.67 -7.57
C ILE A 116 10.74 9.19 -7.51
N ASP A 117 9.63 9.90 -7.42
CA ASP A 117 9.60 11.35 -7.20
C ASP A 117 9.80 11.64 -5.71
N THR A 118 11.05 11.99 -5.35
CA THR A 118 11.41 12.28 -3.96
C THR A 118 10.83 13.59 -3.45
N ALA A 119 10.38 14.48 -4.33
CA ALA A 119 9.73 15.72 -3.93
C ALA A 119 8.25 15.51 -3.55
N LYS A 120 7.58 14.55 -4.20
CA LYS A 120 6.17 14.22 -3.94
C LYS A 120 5.98 13.05 -2.97
N THR A 121 6.99 12.21 -2.79
CA THR A 121 6.95 11.10 -1.82
C THR A 121 7.48 11.60 -0.48
N SER A 122 6.76 11.34 0.61
CA SER A 122 7.18 11.82 1.92
C SER A 122 8.51 11.24 2.37
N SER A 123 9.30 12.03 3.11
CA SER A 123 10.62 11.61 3.62
C SER A 123 10.53 10.38 4.52
N ASP A 124 9.47 10.24 5.32
CA ASP A 124 9.22 9.05 6.15
C ASP A 124 9.05 7.79 5.29
N VAL A 125 8.38 7.90 4.15
CA VAL A 125 8.24 6.80 3.20
C VAL A 125 9.59 6.47 2.58
N ILE A 126 10.32 7.47 2.08
CA ILE A 126 11.62 7.27 1.42
C ILE A 126 12.60 6.54 2.33
N THR A 127 12.65 6.88 3.63
CA THR A 127 13.55 6.21 4.59
C THR A 127 13.21 4.74 4.83
N ARG A 128 11.99 4.32 4.52
CA ARG A 128 11.52 2.93 4.65
C ARG A 128 11.63 2.12 3.36
N LEU A 129 11.99 2.76 2.25
CA LEU A 129 12.25 2.07 0.99
C LEU A 129 13.70 1.58 0.97
N LYS A 130 13.88 0.33 0.55
CA LYS A 130 15.20 -0.27 0.38
C LYS A 130 15.31 -0.86 -1.02
N PRO A 131 16.49 -0.82 -1.66
CA PRO A 131 16.68 -1.52 -2.91
C PRO A 131 16.50 -3.02 -2.71
N CYS A 132 15.95 -3.71 -3.73
CA CYS A 132 15.91 -5.16 -3.73
C CYS A 132 17.32 -5.73 -3.76
N LYS A 133 17.57 -6.85 -3.09
CA LYS A 133 18.90 -7.49 -3.12
C LYS A 133 19.25 -7.89 -4.55
N GLY A 134 20.42 -7.45 -5.02
CA GLY A 134 20.92 -7.73 -6.37
C GLY A 134 20.31 -6.88 -7.48
N GLU A 135 19.46 -5.91 -7.16
CA GLU A 135 18.83 -5.01 -8.12
C GLU A 135 19.43 -3.59 -8.06
N LEU A 136 19.16 -2.82 -9.11
CA LEU A 136 19.58 -1.42 -9.14
C LEU A 136 18.85 -0.61 -8.08
N ASP A 137 19.58 0.32 -7.46
CA ASP A 137 18.99 1.27 -6.52
C ASP A 137 17.87 2.07 -7.19
N PRO A 138 16.61 2.01 -6.69
CA PRO A 138 15.47 2.72 -7.27
C PRO A 138 15.62 4.25 -7.21
N PHE A 139 16.53 4.78 -6.39
CA PHE A 139 16.78 6.22 -6.23
C PHE A 139 17.93 6.73 -7.10
N ARG A 140 18.68 5.86 -7.76
CA ARG A 140 19.72 6.30 -8.68
C ARG A 140 19.10 6.85 -9.97
N PRO A 141 19.62 8.00 -10.43
CA PRO A 141 19.20 8.62 -11.67
C PRO A 141 19.50 7.76 -12.91
#